data_1872b76ad2b3bdb340685aec1d87fb05
#
_entry.id   1872b76ad2b3bdb340685aec1d87fb05
#
_cell.length_a   1.000
_cell.length_b   1.000
_cell.length_c   1.000
_cell.angle_alpha   90.00
_cell.angle_beta   90.00
_cell.angle_gamma   90.00
#
_symmetry.space_group_name_H-M   'P 1'
#
loop_
_entity.id
_entity.type
_entity.pdbx_description
1 polymer ?
#
loop_
_entity_poly.entity_id
_entity_poly.type
_entity_poly.pdbx_seq_one_letter_code
_entity_poly.pdbx_strand_id
1 'polypeptide(L)'
;NLDYPDFEVIIIDNNTKDPKVWEPVQAYCEQLGPRFRFFHVAPIEGFKGGALNYILPHTAPDVEVIAVIDSDYCVSPNWLKHMVPHFQDPKIAVVQSPQDYRDGDESLFKKLCHAEYKGFFHIGMVTRNERDAIIQHGTMTMIRRTVMDELKWADWTICEDAELGLRVFEKGYSAAYSYQSYGQGLMPDTFIDYKKQRFRWAYGAIQIMKGHARSLFLGKDSKLTRGQRYHFIAGWLPWIADGLNIFFTAGALLWSAAMIIVPQRVDPPLMIFAIPPLALFFFKFGKIMFLYRRAVGVNLGRSFQAAVAGLALSHTIAKAVLYGAFTKTIPFFRTPKMATNQGLLVALMEAREEVFVM
;
A
#
# COMPACT_ATOMS: atom_id res chain seq x y z
N ASN A 1 25.49 7.35 -1.20
CA ASN A 1 26.01 7.34 -2.59
C ASN A 1 25.06 7.98 -3.61
N LEU A 2 24.22 8.96 -3.18
CA LEU A 2 23.35 9.71 -4.11
C LEU A 2 24.20 10.69 -4.92
N ASP A 3 24.02 10.68 -6.26
CA ASP A 3 24.67 11.61 -7.20
C ASP A 3 23.81 12.87 -7.33
N TYR A 4 23.82 13.71 -6.30
CA TYR A 4 23.11 14.98 -6.25
C TYR A 4 23.91 15.99 -5.40
N PRO A 5 24.02 17.25 -5.84
CA PRO A 5 24.94 18.20 -5.22
C PRO A 5 24.48 18.62 -3.83
N ASP A 6 23.20 18.90 -3.67
CA ASP A 6 22.65 19.51 -2.46
C ASP A 6 21.45 18.71 -1.90
N PHE A 7 21.69 18.05 -0.75
CA PHE A 7 20.68 17.33 0.01
C PHE A 7 21.14 17.10 1.45
N GLU A 8 20.20 16.99 2.35
CA GLU A 8 20.39 16.50 3.71
C GLU A 8 19.64 15.19 3.91
N VAL A 9 20.05 14.41 4.89
CA VAL A 9 19.39 13.17 5.28
C VAL A 9 18.99 13.27 6.75
N ILE A 10 17.72 13.16 7.03
CA ILE A 10 17.18 13.16 8.38
C ILE A 10 16.60 11.77 8.66
N ILE A 11 17.12 11.11 9.67
CA ILE A 11 16.65 9.83 10.16
C ILE A 11 15.81 10.10 11.40
N ILE A 12 14.56 9.64 11.38
CA ILE A 12 13.68 9.71 12.55
C ILE A 12 13.33 8.31 13.02
N ASP A 13 13.69 8.00 14.26
CA ASP A 13 13.21 6.84 14.99
C ASP A 13 12.08 7.26 15.92
N ASN A 14 10.95 6.54 15.84
CA ASN A 14 9.77 6.86 16.61
C ASN A 14 9.36 5.71 17.53
N ASN A 15 9.26 6.02 18.83
CA ASN A 15 8.75 5.12 19.87
C ASN A 15 9.55 3.81 20.08
N THR A 16 10.80 3.71 19.65
CA THR A 16 11.65 2.56 19.96
C THR A 16 12.13 2.67 21.42
N LYS A 17 11.75 1.71 22.24
CA LYS A 17 12.00 1.73 23.69
C LYS A 17 13.44 1.33 24.05
N ASP A 18 14.04 0.39 23.31
CA ASP A 18 15.35 -0.15 23.61
C ASP A 18 16.45 0.71 22.98
N PRO A 19 17.29 1.39 23.77
CA PRO A 19 18.40 2.18 23.26
C PRO A 19 19.38 1.38 22.39
N LYS A 20 19.56 0.10 22.67
CA LYS A 20 20.45 -0.78 21.88
C LYS A 20 20.04 -0.89 20.42
N VAL A 21 18.80 -0.54 20.08
CA VAL A 21 18.29 -0.59 18.69
C VAL A 21 18.56 0.72 17.94
N TRP A 22 18.42 1.88 18.57
CA TRP A 22 18.51 3.17 17.89
C TRP A 22 19.84 3.92 18.12
N GLU A 23 20.50 3.76 19.31
CA GLU A 23 21.80 4.41 19.59
C GLU A 23 22.88 4.06 18.56
N PRO A 24 23.02 2.80 18.07
CA PRO A 24 24.01 2.49 17.02
C PRO A 24 23.74 3.25 15.72
N VAL A 25 22.47 3.51 15.38
CA VAL A 25 22.10 4.29 14.19
C VAL A 25 22.47 5.75 14.36
N GLN A 26 22.21 6.32 15.56
CA GLN A 26 22.62 7.68 15.90
C GLN A 26 24.13 7.84 15.77
N ALA A 27 24.90 6.97 16.43
CA ALA A 27 26.37 7.02 16.39
C ALA A 27 26.90 6.90 14.95
N TYR A 28 26.26 6.10 14.11
CA TYR A 28 26.63 5.98 12.71
C TYR A 28 26.32 7.26 11.92
N CYS A 29 25.19 7.90 12.17
CA CYS A 29 24.87 9.19 11.54
C CYS A 29 25.88 10.28 11.90
N GLU A 30 26.32 10.33 13.16
CA GLU A 30 27.34 11.27 13.61
C GLU A 30 28.69 11.07 12.87
N GLN A 31 29.08 9.81 12.60
CA GLN A 31 30.26 9.48 11.82
C GLN A 31 30.16 9.89 10.35
N LEU A 32 28.96 9.89 9.78
CA LEU A 32 28.71 10.29 8.38
C LEU A 32 28.80 11.82 8.17
N GLY A 33 28.82 12.60 9.25
CA GLY A 33 29.00 14.04 9.23
C GLY A 33 27.68 14.84 9.15
N PRO A 34 27.74 16.18 9.08
CA PRO A 34 26.64 17.09 9.35
C PRO A 34 25.48 17.01 8.36
N ARG A 35 25.68 16.35 7.20
CA ARG A 35 24.62 16.08 6.22
C ARG A 35 23.60 15.08 6.75
N PHE A 36 23.98 14.24 7.73
CA PHE A 36 23.15 13.19 8.32
C PHE A 36 22.76 13.59 9.74
N ARG A 37 21.47 13.75 9.97
CA ARG A 37 20.94 14.09 11.30
C ARG A 37 20.01 13.00 11.77
N PHE A 38 20.12 12.64 13.05
CA PHE A 38 19.30 11.61 13.67
C PHE A 38 18.43 12.20 14.78
N PHE A 39 17.17 11.77 14.83
CA PHE A 39 16.22 12.14 15.86
C PHE A 39 15.55 10.88 16.41
N HIS A 40 15.65 10.69 17.74
CA HIS A 40 14.85 9.71 18.46
C HIS A 40 13.74 10.46 19.20
N VAL A 41 12.47 10.08 18.93
CA VAL A 41 11.31 10.75 19.53
C VAL A 41 10.37 9.72 20.13
N ALA A 42 10.15 9.83 21.44
CA ALA A 42 9.22 8.99 22.20
C ALA A 42 8.75 9.76 23.47
N PRO A 43 7.41 9.82 23.74
CA PRO A 43 6.33 9.31 22.91
C PRO A 43 5.99 10.24 21.74
N ILE A 44 5.53 9.66 20.62
CA ILE A 44 4.94 10.40 19.51
C ILE A 44 3.68 9.68 19.03
N GLU A 45 2.63 10.44 18.76
CA GLU A 45 1.35 9.96 18.24
C GLU A 45 1.27 10.15 16.73
N GLY A 46 0.23 9.58 16.06
CA GLY A 46 -0.02 9.77 14.65
C GLY A 46 0.83 8.88 13.73
N PHE A 47 1.36 7.77 14.25
CA PHE A 47 2.10 6.76 13.48
C PHE A 47 3.30 7.35 12.71
N LYS A 48 3.50 6.91 11.45
CA LYS A 48 4.53 7.45 10.55
C LYS A 48 4.25 8.91 10.19
N GLY A 49 2.98 9.26 9.94
CA GLY A 49 2.57 10.64 9.64
C GLY A 49 2.94 11.62 10.75
N GLY A 50 2.70 11.24 12.02
CA GLY A 50 3.09 12.04 13.18
C GLY A 50 4.61 12.25 13.26
N ALA A 51 5.40 11.19 13.05
CA ALA A 51 6.86 11.28 13.03
C ALA A 51 7.36 12.21 11.89
N LEU A 52 6.80 12.07 10.70
CA LEU A 52 7.16 12.91 9.55
C LEU A 52 6.76 14.39 9.78
N ASN A 53 5.60 14.64 10.41
CA ASN A 53 5.20 15.99 10.77
C ASN A 53 6.11 16.61 11.85
N TYR A 54 6.57 15.80 12.80
CA TYR A 54 7.53 16.26 13.81
C TYR A 54 8.84 16.72 13.18
N ILE A 55 9.34 15.96 12.22
CA ILE A 55 10.65 16.24 11.60
C ILE A 55 10.61 17.39 10.57
N LEU A 56 9.46 17.67 9.99
CA LEU A 56 9.32 18.65 8.91
C LEU A 56 9.87 20.05 9.27
N PRO A 57 9.62 20.63 10.47
CA PRO A 57 10.20 21.92 10.86
C PRO A 57 11.72 21.86 11.08
N HIS A 58 12.30 20.69 11.22
CA HIS A 58 13.74 20.51 11.43
C HIS A 58 14.53 20.37 10.13
N THR A 59 13.87 20.35 8.97
CA THR A 59 14.55 20.41 7.67
C THR A 59 15.15 21.80 7.45
N ALA A 60 16.20 21.89 6.64
CA ALA A 60 16.82 23.17 6.30
C ALA A 60 15.77 24.14 5.68
N PRO A 61 15.87 25.45 5.95
CA PRO A 61 14.85 26.43 5.56
C PRO A 61 14.73 26.62 4.05
N ASP A 62 15.77 26.30 3.30
CA ASP A 62 15.89 26.41 1.84
C ASP A 62 15.52 25.11 1.10
N VAL A 63 15.08 24.08 1.81
CA VAL A 63 14.64 22.82 1.19
C VAL A 63 13.37 23.04 0.36
N GLU A 64 13.44 22.71 -0.92
CA GLU A 64 12.31 22.83 -1.87
C GLU A 64 11.51 21.52 -2.02
N VAL A 65 12.15 20.38 -1.80
CA VAL A 65 11.57 19.05 -2.00
C VAL A 65 11.85 18.14 -0.81
N ILE A 66 10.82 17.51 -0.29
CA ILE A 66 10.90 16.48 0.75
C ILE A 66 10.84 15.11 0.10
N ALA A 67 11.88 14.30 0.29
CA ALA A 67 11.94 12.93 -0.18
C ALA A 67 11.75 11.95 0.99
N VAL A 68 10.88 10.96 0.85
CA VAL A 68 10.61 9.97 1.91
C VAL A 68 11.05 8.58 1.46
N ILE A 69 11.85 7.94 2.32
CA ILE A 69 12.41 6.61 2.11
C ILE A 69 12.19 5.79 3.38
N ASP A 70 11.68 4.57 3.24
CA ASP A 70 11.65 3.61 4.35
C ASP A 70 13.05 3.06 4.64
N SER A 71 13.35 2.78 5.90
CA SER A 71 14.69 2.41 6.38
C SER A 71 15.28 1.13 5.76
N ASP A 72 14.45 0.30 5.16
CA ASP A 72 14.89 -0.94 4.50
C ASP A 72 15.20 -0.78 3.00
N TYR A 73 15.14 0.45 2.46
CA TYR A 73 15.40 0.70 1.05
C TYR A 73 16.87 1.00 0.76
N CYS A 74 17.39 0.35 -0.27
CA CYS A 74 18.64 0.73 -0.94
C CYS A 74 18.28 1.56 -2.17
N VAL A 75 18.78 2.80 -2.22
CA VAL A 75 18.38 3.79 -3.22
C VAL A 75 19.46 3.92 -4.30
N SER A 76 19.02 4.05 -5.56
CA SER A 76 19.92 4.30 -6.70
C SER A 76 20.56 5.67 -6.60
N PRO A 77 21.87 5.81 -6.93
CA PRO A 77 22.56 7.09 -6.97
C PRO A 77 21.85 8.17 -7.79
N ASN A 78 21.17 7.78 -8.86
CA ASN A 78 20.53 8.69 -9.80
C ASN A 78 19.10 9.10 -9.40
N TRP A 79 18.58 8.63 -8.27
CA TRP A 79 17.17 8.87 -7.90
C TRP A 79 16.81 10.36 -7.86
N LEU A 80 17.55 11.16 -7.08
CA LEU A 80 17.28 12.59 -6.97
C LEU A 80 17.47 13.29 -8.32
N LYS A 81 18.55 12.95 -9.02
CA LYS A 81 18.92 13.56 -10.31
C LYS A 81 17.83 13.39 -11.38
N HIS A 82 17.16 12.24 -11.40
CA HIS A 82 16.11 11.96 -12.39
C HIS A 82 14.73 12.43 -11.95
N MET A 83 14.46 12.48 -10.64
CA MET A 83 13.11 12.78 -10.16
C MET A 83 12.87 14.25 -9.83
N VAL A 84 13.88 14.95 -9.28
CA VAL A 84 13.75 16.38 -8.91
C VAL A 84 13.38 17.29 -10.08
N PRO A 85 13.89 17.07 -11.31
CA PRO A 85 13.53 17.95 -12.46
C PRO A 85 12.02 18.02 -12.76
N HIS A 86 11.23 17.03 -12.36
CA HIS A 86 9.77 17.09 -12.54
C HIS A 86 9.14 18.26 -11.78
N PHE A 87 9.76 18.75 -10.70
CA PHE A 87 9.28 19.89 -9.93
C PHE A 87 9.51 21.25 -10.62
N GLN A 88 10.11 21.29 -11.80
CA GLN A 88 10.14 22.51 -12.63
C GLN A 88 8.72 22.94 -13.05
N ASP A 89 7.79 21.99 -13.20
CA ASP A 89 6.38 22.32 -13.32
C ASP A 89 5.80 22.65 -11.93
N PRO A 90 5.35 23.89 -11.69
CA PRO A 90 4.81 24.32 -10.40
C PRO A 90 3.51 23.60 -10.00
N LYS A 91 2.82 22.96 -10.94
CA LYS A 91 1.63 22.15 -10.67
C LYS A 91 1.96 20.80 -10.05
N ILE A 92 3.15 20.27 -10.32
CA ILE A 92 3.56 18.97 -9.78
C ILE A 92 3.94 19.14 -8.31
N ALA A 93 3.15 18.51 -7.45
CA ALA A 93 3.35 18.48 -6.02
C ALA A 93 3.96 17.16 -5.53
N VAL A 94 3.73 16.05 -6.23
CA VAL A 94 4.23 14.73 -5.88
C VAL A 94 4.91 14.09 -7.08
N VAL A 95 6.08 13.51 -6.84
CA VAL A 95 6.79 12.67 -7.82
C VAL A 95 7.05 11.31 -7.17
N GLN A 96 6.57 10.24 -7.80
CA GLN A 96 6.58 8.89 -7.25
C GLN A 96 7.30 7.93 -8.19
N SER A 97 8.16 7.07 -7.66
CA SER A 97 8.70 5.91 -8.37
C SER A 97 8.15 4.59 -7.83
N PRO A 98 8.16 3.50 -8.63
CA PRO A 98 7.72 2.18 -8.20
C PRO A 98 8.50 1.71 -6.96
N GLN A 99 7.82 1.01 -6.09
CA GLN A 99 8.49 0.17 -5.10
C GLN A 99 8.98 -1.12 -5.78
N ASP A 100 10.18 -1.52 -5.45
CA ASP A 100 10.79 -2.78 -5.88
C ASP A 100 11.49 -3.44 -4.70
N TYR A 101 11.88 -4.71 -4.86
CA TYR A 101 12.35 -5.53 -3.75
C TYR A 101 13.56 -6.35 -4.16
N ARG A 102 14.66 -6.25 -3.37
CA ARG A 102 15.93 -6.93 -3.66
C ARG A 102 15.94 -8.42 -3.33
N ASP A 103 15.03 -8.85 -2.43
CA ASP A 103 14.91 -10.21 -1.94
C ASP A 103 13.71 -10.98 -2.55
N GLY A 104 13.08 -10.42 -3.58
CA GLY A 104 11.87 -10.96 -4.19
C GLY A 104 12.00 -12.35 -4.82
N ASP A 105 13.23 -12.84 -5.05
CA ASP A 105 13.51 -14.16 -5.62
C ASP A 105 14.08 -15.17 -4.59
N GLU A 106 14.23 -14.81 -3.30
CA GLU A 106 14.85 -15.68 -2.28
C GLU A 106 14.01 -16.91 -1.93
N SER A 107 12.70 -16.83 -1.97
CA SER A 107 11.81 -17.95 -1.66
C SER A 107 10.61 -18.00 -2.60
N LEU A 108 9.90 -19.14 -2.64
CA LEU A 108 8.66 -19.25 -3.39
C LEU A 108 7.62 -18.23 -2.91
N PHE A 109 7.51 -18.06 -1.60
CA PHE A 109 6.58 -17.10 -0.99
C PHE A 109 6.89 -15.67 -1.44
N LYS A 110 8.16 -15.23 -1.35
CA LYS A 110 8.59 -13.90 -1.82
C LYS A 110 8.35 -13.71 -3.33
N LYS A 111 8.57 -14.75 -4.15
CA LYS A 111 8.24 -14.73 -5.59
C LYS A 111 6.76 -14.49 -5.87
N LEU A 112 5.89 -15.14 -5.09
CA LEU A 112 4.43 -14.94 -5.18
C LEU A 112 4.05 -13.50 -4.87
N CYS A 113 4.52 -12.99 -3.74
CA CYS A 113 4.28 -11.62 -3.31
C CYS A 113 4.84 -10.59 -4.29
N HIS A 114 6.09 -10.76 -4.74
CA HIS A 114 6.74 -9.86 -5.69
C HIS A 114 5.98 -9.78 -7.03
N ALA A 115 5.53 -10.94 -7.53
CA ALA A 115 4.72 -10.97 -8.74
C ALA A 115 3.42 -10.15 -8.57
N GLU A 116 2.74 -10.27 -7.45
CA GLU A 116 1.51 -9.51 -7.15
C GLU A 116 1.78 -8.00 -7.06
N TYR A 117 2.83 -7.57 -6.34
CA TYR A 117 3.21 -6.16 -6.24
C TYR A 117 3.51 -5.52 -7.60
N LYS A 118 4.17 -6.25 -8.51
CA LYS A 118 4.45 -5.76 -9.88
C LYS A 118 3.18 -5.37 -10.62
N GLY A 119 2.10 -6.09 -10.44
CA GLY A 119 0.80 -5.72 -11.03
C GLY A 119 0.31 -4.36 -10.58
N PHE A 120 0.44 -4.06 -9.29
CA PHE A 120 0.05 -2.77 -8.76
C PHE A 120 0.92 -1.63 -9.29
N PHE A 121 2.24 -1.75 -9.22
CA PHE A 121 3.16 -0.67 -9.58
C PHE A 121 3.30 -0.48 -11.09
N HIS A 122 3.37 -1.56 -11.88
CA HIS A 122 3.65 -1.48 -13.32
C HIS A 122 2.39 -1.53 -14.21
N ILE A 123 1.22 -1.85 -13.67
CA ILE A 123 -0.05 -1.78 -14.39
C ILE A 123 -0.94 -0.71 -13.78
N GLY A 124 -1.27 -0.87 -12.51
CA GLY A 124 -2.24 -0.02 -11.82
C GLY A 124 -1.81 1.44 -11.78
N MET A 125 -0.59 1.71 -11.33
CA MET A 125 -0.08 3.07 -11.17
C MET A 125 0.20 3.76 -12.50
N VAL A 126 0.70 3.01 -13.50
CA VAL A 126 0.92 3.52 -14.87
C VAL A 126 -0.39 4.03 -15.47
N THR A 127 -1.45 3.21 -15.43
CA THR A 127 -2.76 3.61 -15.95
C THR A 127 -3.35 4.81 -15.22
N ARG A 128 -3.07 4.95 -13.90
CA ARG A 128 -3.49 6.09 -13.10
C ARG A 128 -2.74 7.35 -13.43
N ASN A 129 -1.45 7.24 -13.73
CA ASN A 129 -0.62 8.38 -14.13
C ASN A 129 -1.15 9.07 -15.39
N GLU A 130 -1.68 8.32 -16.35
CA GLU A 130 -2.31 8.88 -17.56
C GLU A 130 -3.52 9.78 -17.27
N ARG A 131 -4.09 9.67 -16.07
CA ARG A 131 -5.26 10.46 -15.62
C ARG A 131 -4.93 11.36 -14.44
N ASP A 132 -3.63 11.53 -14.15
CA ASP A 132 -3.17 12.30 -13.00
C ASP A 132 -3.89 11.88 -11.70
N ALA A 133 -3.91 10.57 -11.44
CA ALA A 133 -4.67 9.96 -10.35
C ALA A 133 -3.88 8.87 -9.62
N ILE A 134 -2.57 9.03 -9.51
CA ILE A 134 -1.72 8.09 -8.79
C ILE A 134 -2.13 8.00 -7.31
N ILE A 135 -1.92 6.84 -6.71
CA ILE A 135 -1.97 6.71 -5.25
C ILE A 135 -0.54 6.90 -4.75
N GLN A 136 -0.32 7.91 -3.94
CA GLN A 136 0.98 8.14 -3.33
C GLN A 136 1.34 6.98 -2.39
N HIS A 137 2.62 6.63 -2.34
CA HIS A 137 3.17 5.60 -1.46
C HIS A 137 4.12 6.22 -0.44
N GLY A 138 4.21 5.63 0.73
CA GLY A 138 5.00 6.12 1.85
C GLY A 138 6.52 6.03 1.69
N THR A 139 7.01 5.52 0.56
CA THR A 139 8.44 5.44 0.25
C THR A 139 8.70 5.68 -1.24
N MET A 140 9.94 6.02 -1.60
CA MET A 140 10.33 6.38 -2.97
C MET A 140 9.46 7.48 -3.57
N THR A 141 9.00 8.39 -2.72
CA THR A 141 8.15 9.55 -3.03
C THR A 141 8.89 10.84 -2.74
N MET A 142 8.64 11.83 -3.55
CA MET A 142 9.08 13.20 -3.35
C MET A 142 7.89 14.14 -3.37
N ILE A 143 7.91 15.16 -2.51
CA ILE A 143 6.79 16.08 -2.32
C ILE A 143 7.34 17.50 -2.27
N ARG A 144 6.70 18.42 -2.96
CA ARG A 144 7.05 19.84 -2.92
C ARG A 144 6.91 20.39 -1.50
N ARG A 145 7.94 21.05 -0.98
CA ARG A 145 7.99 21.56 0.39
C ARG A 145 6.82 22.50 0.70
N THR A 146 6.50 23.43 -0.16
CA THR A 146 5.40 24.37 0.07
C THR A 146 4.04 23.69 0.21
N VAL A 147 3.83 22.59 -0.52
CA VAL A 147 2.62 21.77 -0.41
C VAL A 147 2.61 20.99 0.92
N MET A 148 3.77 20.51 1.37
CA MET A 148 3.88 19.85 2.68
C MET A 148 3.62 20.81 3.85
N ASP A 149 4.08 22.05 3.75
CA ASP A 149 3.82 23.05 4.77
C ASP A 149 2.32 23.38 4.88
N GLU A 150 1.59 23.37 3.74
CA GLU A 150 0.14 23.58 3.69
C GLU A 150 -0.64 22.37 4.20
N LEU A 151 -0.31 21.17 3.72
CA LEU A 151 -1.16 19.99 3.91
C LEU A 151 -0.75 19.13 5.11
N LYS A 152 0.55 18.93 5.34
CA LYS A 152 1.12 17.99 6.31
C LYS A 152 0.62 16.56 6.10
N TRP A 153 1.21 15.59 6.77
CA TRP A 153 0.69 14.21 6.79
C TRP A 153 -0.49 14.08 7.73
N ALA A 154 -1.47 13.26 7.36
CA ALA A 154 -2.59 12.92 8.23
C ALA A 154 -2.10 12.04 9.40
N ASP A 155 -2.53 12.37 10.60
CA ASP A 155 -2.24 11.64 11.84
C ASP A 155 -3.39 10.72 12.30
N TRP A 156 -4.53 10.81 11.61
CA TRP A 156 -5.76 10.07 11.91
C TRP A 156 -5.90 8.75 11.12
N THR A 157 -5.07 8.52 10.12
CA THR A 157 -5.08 7.31 9.29
C THR A 157 -3.72 6.64 9.28
N ILE A 158 -3.73 5.32 9.10
CA ILE A 158 -2.51 4.50 8.96
C ILE A 158 -1.97 4.45 7.52
N CYS A 159 -2.62 5.14 6.59
CA CYS A 159 -2.21 5.32 5.20
C CYS A 159 -2.10 6.82 4.90
N GLU A 160 -1.25 7.48 5.67
CA GLU A 160 -0.98 8.93 5.60
C GLU A 160 -0.50 9.38 4.22
N ASP A 161 0.17 8.49 3.51
CA ASP A 161 0.69 8.68 2.16
C ASP A 161 -0.43 8.75 1.11
N ALA A 162 -1.29 7.74 1.07
CA ALA A 162 -2.40 7.69 0.13
C ALA A 162 -3.42 8.80 0.39
N GLU A 163 -3.61 9.17 1.65
CA GLU A 163 -4.48 10.27 2.07
C GLU A 163 -3.90 11.63 1.62
N LEU A 164 -2.60 11.86 1.85
CA LEU A 164 -1.93 13.07 1.39
C LEU A 164 -2.02 13.20 -0.14
N GLY A 165 -1.77 12.12 -0.89
CA GLY A 165 -1.88 12.11 -2.33
C GLY A 165 -3.28 12.52 -2.81
N LEU A 166 -4.33 12.07 -2.13
CA LEU A 166 -5.71 12.50 -2.44
C LEU A 166 -5.91 13.99 -2.18
N ARG A 167 -5.44 14.52 -1.04
CA ARG A 167 -5.56 15.96 -0.72
C ARG A 167 -4.77 16.84 -1.70
N VAL A 168 -3.63 16.37 -2.18
CA VAL A 168 -2.86 17.05 -3.23
C VAL A 168 -3.74 17.29 -4.46
N PHE A 169 -4.46 16.28 -4.92
CA PHE A 169 -5.39 16.43 -6.06
C PHE A 169 -6.64 17.24 -5.69
N GLU A 170 -7.17 17.13 -4.48
CA GLU A 170 -8.28 17.96 -4.00
C GLU A 170 -7.96 19.47 -4.05
N LYS A 171 -6.70 19.83 -3.84
CA LYS A 171 -6.20 21.20 -3.97
C LYS A 171 -5.93 21.62 -5.44
N GLY A 172 -5.96 20.66 -6.36
CA GLY A 172 -5.77 20.90 -7.80
C GLY A 172 -4.31 20.88 -8.23
N TYR A 173 -3.42 20.32 -7.41
CA TYR A 173 -2.06 19.96 -7.82
C TYR A 173 -2.07 18.67 -8.65
N SER A 174 -0.95 18.42 -9.32
CA SER A 174 -0.70 17.23 -10.13
C SER A 174 0.40 16.38 -9.52
N ALA A 175 0.52 15.15 -10.01
CA ALA A 175 1.59 14.23 -9.65
C ALA A 175 2.24 13.62 -10.89
N ALA A 176 3.49 13.21 -10.78
CA ALA A 176 4.21 12.48 -11.81
C ALA A 176 4.61 11.08 -11.29
N TYR A 177 4.52 10.08 -12.14
CA TYR A 177 4.92 8.71 -11.84
C TYR A 177 6.01 8.25 -12.81
N SER A 178 7.16 7.84 -12.27
CA SER A 178 8.21 7.20 -13.06
C SER A 178 7.88 5.74 -13.31
N TYR A 179 8.25 5.22 -14.47
CA TYR A 179 8.17 3.78 -14.77
C TYR A 179 9.39 3.01 -14.24
N GLN A 180 10.48 3.73 -13.98
CA GLN A 180 11.73 3.15 -13.50
C GLN A 180 11.74 3.11 -11.98
N SER A 181 12.14 1.96 -11.43
CA SER A 181 12.45 1.82 -10.02
C SER A 181 13.83 2.42 -9.73
N TYR A 182 13.90 3.21 -8.67
CA TYR A 182 15.14 3.84 -8.17
C TYR A 182 15.53 3.33 -6.78
N GLY A 183 14.82 2.36 -6.25
CA GLY A 183 15.16 1.81 -4.94
C GLY A 183 14.50 0.45 -4.71
N GLN A 184 15.16 -0.35 -3.89
CA GLN A 184 14.73 -1.71 -3.57
C GLN A 184 14.70 -1.92 -2.06
N GLY A 185 13.52 -2.23 -1.54
CA GLY A 185 13.27 -2.58 -0.16
C GLY A 185 13.35 -4.09 0.11
N LEU A 186 12.75 -4.50 1.23
CA LEU A 186 12.60 -5.89 1.61
C LEU A 186 11.13 -6.32 1.55
N MET A 187 10.89 -7.54 1.09
CA MET A 187 9.58 -8.17 1.13
C MET A 187 9.20 -8.58 2.56
N PRO A 188 7.92 -8.74 2.88
CA PRO A 188 7.50 -9.48 4.07
C PRO A 188 8.06 -10.91 4.05
N ASP A 189 8.61 -11.38 5.18
CA ASP A 189 9.21 -12.71 5.27
C ASP A 189 8.17 -13.81 5.47
N THR A 190 7.03 -13.48 6.09
CA THR A 190 5.98 -14.43 6.43
C THR A 190 4.63 -14.05 5.84
N PHE A 191 3.76 -15.05 5.68
CA PHE A 191 2.39 -14.83 5.23
C PHE A 191 1.61 -13.93 6.19
N ILE A 192 1.89 -14.03 7.51
CA ILE A 192 1.22 -13.18 8.50
C ILE A 192 1.61 -11.71 8.35
N ASP A 193 2.87 -11.42 8.05
CA ASP A 193 3.34 -10.07 7.85
C ASP A 193 2.79 -9.46 6.55
N TYR A 194 2.67 -10.29 5.52
CA TYR A 194 2.00 -9.92 4.27
C TYR A 194 0.51 -9.62 4.50
N LYS A 195 -0.20 -10.45 5.28
CA LYS A 195 -1.59 -10.22 5.70
C LYS A 195 -1.73 -8.91 6.48
N LYS A 196 -0.87 -8.67 7.48
CA LYS A 196 -0.88 -7.43 8.29
C LYS A 196 -0.70 -6.19 7.42
N GLN A 197 0.20 -6.23 6.44
CA GLN A 197 0.43 -5.12 5.53
C GLN A 197 -0.81 -4.86 4.65
N ARG A 198 -1.38 -5.91 4.06
CA ARG A 198 -2.59 -5.77 3.22
C ARG A 198 -3.82 -5.36 4.02
N PHE A 199 -3.95 -5.86 5.25
CA PHE A 199 -4.99 -5.41 6.17
C PHE A 199 -4.90 -3.90 6.40
N ARG A 200 -3.70 -3.36 6.69
CA ARG A 200 -3.51 -1.92 6.89
C ARG A 200 -3.93 -1.12 5.66
N TRP A 201 -3.51 -1.54 4.47
CA TRP A 201 -3.84 -0.83 3.24
C TRP A 201 -5.34 -0.80 2.95
N ALA A 202 -6.01 -1.94 3.07
CA ALA A 202 -7.45 -2.02 2.86
C ALA A 202 -8.24 -1.25 3.94
N TYR A 203 -7.83 -1.35 5.20
CA TYR A 203 -8.42 -0.59 6.29
C TYR A 203 -8.26 0.92 6.08
N GLY A 204 -7.03 1.38 5.80
CA GLY A 204 -6.74 2.79 5.55
C GLY A 204 -7.51 3.35 4.35
N ALA A 205 -7.65 2.57 3.27
CA ALA A 205 -8.46 2.98 2.12
C ALA A 205 -9.92 3.24 2.48
N ILE A 206 -10.52 2.41 3.34
CA ILE A 206 -11.90 2.62 3.83
C ILE A 206 -11.97 3.86 4.74
N GLN A 207 -10.96 4.10 5.59
CA GLN A 207 -10.89 5.33 6.38
C GLN A 207 -10.82 6.57 5.47
N ILE A 208 -9.94 6.56 4.48
CA ILE A 208 -9.78 7.67 3.52
C ILE A 208 -11.09 7.90 2.76
N MET A 209 -11.72 6.83 2.27
CA MET A 209 -13.00 6.92 1.55
C MET A 209 -14.11 7.54 2.42
N LYS A 210 -14.17 7.22 3.72
CA LYS A 210 -15.12 7.83 4.67
C LYS A 210 -14.78 9.30 4.92
N GLY A 211 -13.51 9.61 5.17
CA GLY A 211 -13.05 10.98 5.44
C GLY A 211 -13.29 11.93 4.26
N HIS A 212 -13.09 11.44 3.05
CA HIS A 212 -13.20 12.19 1.79
C HIS A 212 -14.46 11.87 0.98
N ALA A 213 -15.51 11.32 1.60
CA ALA A 213 -16.72 10.89 0.90
C ALA A 213 -17.40 12.02 0.10
N ARG A 214 -17.39 13.25 0.63
CA ARG A 214 -18.01 14.41 -0.05
C ARG A 214 -17.29 14.78 -1.34
N SER A 215 -15.97 14.81 -1.34
CA SER A 215 -15.16 15.11 -2.52
C SER A 215 -15.20 13.98 -3.54
N LEU A 216 -15.08 12.74 -3.09
CA LEU A 216 -15.04 11.56 -3.95
C LEU A 216 -16.38 11.27 -4.63
N PHE A 217 -17.49 11.22 -3.86
CA PHE A 217 -18.79 10.81 -4.39
C PHE A 217 -19.61 12.00 -4.90
N LEU A 218 -19.58 13.14 -4.22
CA LEU A 218 -20.38 14.30 -4.58
C LEU A 218 -19.61 15.35 -5.40
N GLY A 219 -18.27 15.28 -5.43
CA GLY A 219 -17.42 16.27 -6.08
C GLY A 219 -17.51 17.67 -5.46
N LYS A 220 -17.87 17.75 -4.16
CA LYS A 220 -17.97 18.99 -3.41
C LYS A 220 -16.67 19.29 -2.67
N ASP A 221 -16.39 20.58 -2.49
CA ASP A 221 -15.26 21.09 -1.71
C ASP A 221 -13.89 20.59 -2.21
N SER A 222 -13.76 20.30 -3.53
CA SER A 222 -12.58 19.67 -4.11
C SER A 222 -12.40 20.04 -5.58
N LYS A 223 -11.14 20.14 -6.02
CA LYS A 223 -10.78 20.31 -7.42
C LYS A 223 -10.58 18.99 -8.18
N LEU A 224 -10.95 17.85 -7.58
CA LEU A 224 -10.83 16.53 -8.22
C LEU A 224 -11.60 16.49 -9.55
N THR A 225 -10.92 16.09 -10.60
CA THR A 225 -11.53 15.79 -11.89
C THR A 225 -12.41 14.52 -11.79
N ARG A 226 -13.32 14.35 -12.75
CA ARG A 226 -14.13 13.10 -12.85
C ARG A 226 -13.24 11.87 -13.02
N GLY A 227 -12.13 12.01 -13.77
CA GLY A 227 -11.17 10.93 -13.98
C GLY A 227 -10.46 10.53 -12.68
N GLN A 228 -9.98 11.49 -11.90
CA GLN A 228 -9.36 11.24 -10.60
C GLN A 228 -10.33 10.55 -9.64
N ARG A 229 -11.56 11.08 -9.49
CA ARG A 229 -12.60 10.46 -8.66
C ARG A 229 -12.88 9.02 -9.06
N TYR A 230 -13.03 8.76 -10.36
CA TYR A 230 -13.22 7.41 -10.90
C TYR A 230 -12.06 6.50 -10.50
N HIS A 231 -10.81 6.92 -10.70
CA HIS A 231 -9.65 6.08 -10.40
C HIS A 231 -9.48 5.78 -8.91
N PHE A 232 -9.77 6.74 -8.03
CA PHE A 232 -9.74 6.49 -6.58
C PHE A 232 -10.83 5.49 -6.17
N ILE A 233 -12.08 5.72 -6.56
CA ILE A 233 -13.20 4.82 -6.24
C ILE A 233 -12.98 3.44 -6.86
N ALA A 234 -12.71 3.37 -8.16
CA ALA A 234 -12.51 2.11 -8.88
C ALA A 234 -11.30 1.31 -8.37
N GLY A 235 -10.29 1.97 -7.81
CA GLY A 235 -9.13 1.30 -7.24
C GLY A 235 -9.41 0.58 -5.93
N TRP A 236 -10.34 1.07 -5.15
CA TRP A 236 -10.74 0.47 -3.88
C TRP A 236 -11.94 -0.49 -4.01
N LEU A 237 -12.67 -0.41 -5.12
CA LEU A 237 -13.84 -1.26 -5.37
C LEU A 237 -13.56 -2.77 -5.27
N PRO A 238 -12.41 -3.32 -5.74
CA PRO A 238 -12.10 -4.73 -5.56
C PRO A 238 -12.03 -5.14 -4.09
N TRP A 239 -11.51 -4.29 -3.20
CA TRP A 239 -11.46 -4.55 -1.77
C TRP A 239 -12.85 -4.53 -1.13
N ILE A 240 -13.71 -3.62 -1.55
CA ILE A 240 -15.12 -3.59 -1.13
C ILE A 240 -15.83 -4.86 -1.58
N ALA A 241 -15.56 -5.32 -2.81
CA ALA A 241 -16.11 -6.57 -3.33
C ALA A 241 -15.67 -7.79 -2.49
N ASP A 242 -14.39 -7.85 -2.07
CA ASP A 242 -13.91 -8.88 -1.14
C ASP A 242 -14.64 -8.78 0.23
N GLY A 243 -14.91 -7.56 0.72
CA GLY A 243 -15.72 -7.34 1.92
C GLY A 243 -17.13 -7.89 1.81
N LEU A 244 -17.79 -7.67 0.67
CA LEU A 244 -19.11 -8.19 0.38
C LEU A 244 -19.11 -9.72 0.21
N ASN A 245 -18.03 -10.29 -0.29
CA ASN A 245 -17.90 -11.73 -0.53
C ASN A 245 -18.05 -12.55 0.76
N ILE A 246 -17.68 -12.01 1.92
CA ILE A 246 -17.92 -12.68 3.21
C ILE A 246 -19.41 -12.98 3.41
N PHE A 247 -20.28 -12.02 3.12
CA PHE A 247 -21.73 -12.20 3.29
C PHE A 247 -22.29 -13.23 2.29
N PHE A 248 -21.81 -13.21 1.05
CA PHE A 248 -22.18 -14.20 0.06
C PHE A 248 -21.72 -15.60 0.44
N THR A 249 -20.49 -15.73 0.93
CA THR A 249 -19.94 -17.02 1.41
C THR A 249 -20.73 -17.54 2.61
N ALA A 250 -20.97 -16.69 3.60
CA ALA A 250 -21.78 -17.06 4.77
C ALA A 250 -23.21 -17.47 4.36
N GLY A 251 -23.83 -16.72 3.46
CA GLY A 251 -25.14 -17.05 2.91
C GLY A 251 -25.17 -18.39 2.19
N ALA A 252 -24.16 -18.67 1.35
CA ALA A 252 -24.03 -19.93 0.65
C ALA A 252 -23.84 -21.11 1.60
N LEU A 253 -23.01 -20.96 2.65
CA LEU A 253 -22.82 -21.98 3.68
C LEU A 253 -24.11 -22.26 4.47
N LEU A 254 -24.81 -21.19 4.88
CA LEU A 254 -26.11 -21.32 5.58
C LEU A 254 -27.15 -22.00 4.69
N TRP A 255 -27.22 -21.64 3.42
CA TRP A 255 -28.11 -22.27 2.46
C TRP A 255 -27.79 -23.76 2.27
N SER A 256 -26.50 -24.09 2.10
CA SER A 256 -26.04 -25.48 1.98
C SER A 256 -26.37 -26.30 3.23
N ALA A 257 -26.13 -25.73 4.41
CA ALA A 257 -26.50 -26.37 5.67
C ALA A 257 -28.03 -26.59 5.77
N ALA A 258 -28.83 -25.60 5.39
CA ALA A 258 -30.28 -25.73 5.38
C ALA A 258 -30.78 -26.82 4.40
N MET A 259 -30.14 -26.95 3.23
CA MET A 259 -30.44 -28.03 2.26
C MET A 259 -30.15 -29.42 2.85
N ILE A 260 -29.11 -29.57 3.67
CA ILE A 260 -28.76 -30.85 4.33
C ILE A 260 -29.72 -31.14 5.47
N ILE A 261 -30.07 -30.12 6.29
CA ILE A 261 -30.86 -30.32 7.52
C ILE A 261 -32.37 -30.44 7.21
N VAL A 262 -32.86 -29.68 6.24
CA VAL A 262 -34.29 -29.58 5.88
C VAL A 262 -34.49 -29.74 4.36
N PRO A 263 -34.10 -30.88 3.76
CA PRO A 263 -34.09 -31.05 2.30
C PRO A 263 -35.47 -30.95 1.66
N GLN A 264 -36.57 -31.14 2.43
CA GLN A 264 -37.92 -31.06 1.91
C GLN A 264 -38.43 -29.60 1.76
N ARG A 265 -37.71 -28.62 2.31
CA ARG A 265 -38.10 -27.21 2.32
C ARG A 265 -37.12 -26.25 1.62
N VAL A 266 -35.93 -26.73 1.31
CA VAL A 266 -34.89 -25.91 0.72
C VAL A 266 -34.35 -26.57 -0.55
N ASP A 267 -34.72 -25.99 -1.70
CA ASP A 267 -34.32 -26.49 -3.01
C ASP A 267 -32.87 -26.05 -3.34
N PRO A 268 -32.14 -26.84 -4.16
CA PRO A 268 -30.88 -26.40 -4.75
C PRO A 268 -31.03 -25.10 -5.52
N PRO A 269 -30.08 -24.19 -5.44
CA PRO A 269 -30.13 -22.96 -6.22
C PRO A 269 -30.16 -23.29 -7.73
N LEU A 270 -30.98 -22.56 -8.50
CA LEU A 270 -31.00 -22.73 -9.94
C LEU A 270 -29.60 -22.50 -10.54
N MET A 271 -29.20 -23.28 -11.53
CA MET A 271 -27.90 -23.19 -12.21
C MET A 271 -27.59 -21.77 -12.69
N ILE A 272 -28.58 -20.97 -13.00
CA ILE A 272 -28.43 -19.56 -13.37
C ILE A 272 -27.74 -18.72 -12.28
N PHE A 273 -27.82 -19.11 -11.00
CA PHE A 273 -27.13 -18.43 -9.90
C PHE A 273 -25.69 -18.94 -9.69
N ALA A 274 -25.34 -20.11 -10.22
CA ALA A 274 -23.98 -20.67 -10.14
C ALA A 274 -23.11 -20.27 -11.34
N ILE A 275 -23.69 -20.23 -12.55
CA ILE A 275 -22.94 -19.94 -13.79
C ILE A 275 -22.30 -18.55 -13.80
N PRO A 276 -22.99 -17.42 -13.48
CA PRO A 276 -22.38 -16.10 -13.55
C PRO A 276 -21.19 -15.90 -12.59
N PRO A 277 -21.24 -16.30 -11.31
CA PRO A 277 -20.06 -16.21 -10.42
C PRO A 277 -18.88 -17.01 -10.93
N LEU A 278 -19.11 -18.21 -11.44
CA LEU A 278 -18.06 -19.07 -11.98
C LEU A 278 -17.47 -18.46 -13.27
N ALA A 279 -18.29 -17.96 -14.17
CA ALA A 279 -17.83 -17.26 -15.37
C ALA A 279 -17.02 -16.02 -15.04
N LEU A 280 -17.47 -15.21 -14.06
CA LEU A 280 -16.75 -14.03 -13.58
C LEU A 280 -15.41 -14.41 -12.93
N PHE A 281 -15.36 -15.51 -12.19
CA PHE A 281 -14.10 -16.02 -11.61
C PHE A 281 -13.09 -16.37 -12.70
N PHE A 282 -13.49 -17.15 -13.70
CA PHE A 282 -12.60 -17.51 -14.81
C PHE A 282 -12.22 -16.30 -15.67
N PHE A 283 -13.13 -15.36 -15.87
CA PHE A 283 -12.84 -14.10 -16.54
C PHE A 283 -11.82 -13.26 -15.76
N LYS A 284 -12.01 -13.08 -14.44
CA LYS A 284 -11.07 -12.36 -13.56
C LYS A 284 -9.68 -13.02 -13.62
N PHE A 285 -9.64 -14.34 -13.50
CA PHE A 285 -8.39 -15.11 -13.54
C PHE A 285 -7.69 -14.97 -14.91
N GLY A 286 -8.39 -15.20 -16.01
CA GLY A 286 -7.86 -15.05 -17.36
C GLY A 286 -7.39 -13.63 -17.66
N LYS A 287 -8.14 -12.61 -17.21
CA LYS A 287 -7.74 -11.20 -17.30
C LYS A 287 -6.42 -10.93 -16.57
N ILE A 288 -6.26 -11.43 -15.35
CA ILE A 288 -5.00 -11.28 -14.57
C ILE A 288 -3.86 -11.93 -15.37
N MET A 289 -4.02 -13.18 -15.81
CA MET A 289 -3.02 -13.90 -16.58
C MET A 289 -2.60 -13.12 -17.85
N PHE A 290 -3.55 -12.58 -18.59
CA PHE A 290 -3.31 -11.79 -19.79
C PHE A 290 -2.55 -10.49 -19.48
N LEU A 291 -3.02 -9.72 -18.49
CA LEU A 291 -2.42 -8.44 -18.13
C LEU A 291 -0.99 -8.59 -17.63
N TYR A 292 -0.72 -9.57 -16.76
CA TYR A 292 0.63 -9.80 -16.25
C TYR A 292 1.61 -10.21 -17.35
N ARG A 293 1.17 -11.03 -18.29
CA ARG A 293 2.00 -11.37 -19.44
C ARG A 293 2.26 -10.19 -20.36
N ARG A 294 1.23 -9.37 -20.62
CA ARG A 294 1.32 -8.29 -21.61
C ARG A 294 1.98 -7.02 -21.07
N ALA A 295 1.63 -6.61 -19.86
CA ALA A 295 2.06 -5.34 -19.30
C ALA A 295 3.27 -5.47 -18.35
N VAL A 296 3.41 -6.59 -17.64
CA VAL A 296 4.55 -6.82 -16.73
C VAL A 296 5.66 -7.63 -17.41
N GLY A 297 5.33 -8.34 -18.50
CA GLY A 297 6.30 -9.15 -19.23
C GLY A 297 6.74 -10.43 -18.52
N VAL A 298 5.96 -10.91 -17.54
CA VAL A 298 6.27 -12.13 -16.79
C VAL A 298 5.72 -13.39 -17.49
N ASN A 299 6.33 -14.55 -17.20
CA ASN A 299 5.87 -15.82 -17.74
C ASN A 299 4.55 -16.30 -17.12
N LEU A 300 3.94 -17.34 -17.70
CA LEU A 300 2.66 -17.91 -17.22
C LEU A 300 2.71 -18.35 -15.75
N GLY A 301 3.82 -18.98 -15.34
CA GLY A 301 3.98 -19.44 -13.95
C GLY A 301 3.94 -18.27 -12.97
N ARG A 302 4.65 -17.16 -13.23
CA ARG A 302 4.63 -15.96 -12.40
C ARG A 302 3.27 -15.26 -12.42
N SER A 303 2.58 -15.25 -13.56
CA SER A 303 1.22 -14.71 -13.64
C SER A 303 0.24 -15.51 -12.78
N PHE A 304 0.34 -16.83 -12.79
CA PHE A 304 -0.44 -17.73 -11.94
C PHE A 304 -0.12 -17.48 -10.45
N GLN A 305 1.16 -17.38 -10.11
CA GLN A 305 1.62 -17.07 -8.77
C GLN A 305 1.02 -15.76 -8.24
N ALA A 306 1.02 -14.70 -9.06
CA ALA A 306 0.41 -13.42 -8.68
C ALA A 306 -1.11 -13.55 -8.42
N ALA A 307 -1.81 -14.34 -9.24
CA ALA A 307 -3.24 -14.58 -9.04
C ALA A 307 -3.52 -15.33 -7.73
N VAL A 308 -2.72 -16.35 -7.42
CA VAL A 308 -2.84 -17.11 -6.15
C VAL A 308 -2.56 -16.22 -4.94
N ALA A 309 -1.48 -15.41 -4.99
CA ALA A 309 -1.16 -14.49 -3.90
C ALA A 309 -2.29 -13.47 -3.64
N GLY A 310 -2.88 -12.93 -4.70
CA GLY A 310 -4.02 -12.03 -4.58
C GLY A 310 -5.28 -12.69 -3.98
N LEU A 311 -5.57 -13.92 -4.39
CA LEU A 311 -6.73 -14.68 -3.87
C LEU A 311 -6.54 -15.05 -2.38
N ALA A 312 -5.34 -15.42 -1.96
CA ALA A 312 -5.04 -15.77 -0.58
C ALA A 312 -5.27 -14.62 0.42
N LEU A 313 -5.36 -13.38 -0.07
CA LEU A 313 -5.60 -12.21 0.77
C LEU A 313 -7.07 -11.83 0.90
N SER A 314 -7.98 -12.41 0.11
CA SER A 314 -9.38 -11.96 0.04
C SER A 314 -10.06 -11.95 1.41
N HIS A 315 -9.85 -12.98 2.25
CA HIS A 315 -10.41 -13.02 3.60
C HIS A 315 -9.87 -11.90 4.49
N THR A 316 -8.55 -11.69 4.49
CA THR A 316 -7.90 -10.62 5.26
C THR A 316 -8.37 -9.23 4.81
N ILE A 317 -8.49 -9.00 3.51
CA ILE A 317 -9.00 -7.74 2.94
C ILE A 317 -10.46 -7.53 3.34
N ALA A 318 -11.28 -8.57 3.27
CA ALA A 318 -12.68 -8.51 3.66
C ALA A 318 -12.84 -8.10 5.14
N LYS A 319 -12.05 -8.70 6.05
CA LYS A 319 -11.99 -8.28 7.45
C LYS A 319 -11.59 -6.80 7.58
N ALA A 320 -10.55 -6.37 6.88
CA ALA A 320 -10.08 -4.99 6.93
C ALA A 320 -11.15 -3.98 6.48
N VAL A 321 -11.90 -4.31 5.42
CA VAL A 321 -13.00 -3.49 4.92
C VAL A 321 -14.11 -3.35 5.97
N LEU A 322 -14.52 -4.46 6.57
CA LEU A 322 -15.54 -4.45 7.63
C LEU A 322 -15.08 -3.65 8.85
N TYR A 323 -13.85 -3.90 9.33
CA TYR A 323 -13.29 -3.12 10.43
C TYR A 323 -13.21 -1.63 10.08
N GLY A 324 -12.73 -1.28 8.89
CA GLY A 324 -12.65 0.11 8.43
C GLY A 324 -14.03 0.79 8.34
N ALA A 325 -15.09 0.03 8.00
CA ALA A 325 -16.45 0.55 7.96
C ALA A 325 -16.98 0.90 9.35
N PHE A 326 -16.72 0.05 10.36
CA PHE A 326 -17.35 0.13 11.67
C PHE A 326 -16.45 0.73 12.78
N THR A 327 -15.14 0.85 12.57
CA THR A 327 -14.22 1.41 13.56
C THR A 327 -13.65 2.77 13.12
N LYS A 328 -13.13 3.53 14.07
CA LYS A 328 -12.46 4.81 13.81
C LYS A 328 -10.94 4.64 13.75
N THR A 329 -10.38 3.84 14.62
CA THR A 329 -8.93 3.64 14.77
C THR A 329 -8.63 2.19 15.10
N ILE A 330 -7.45 1.71 14.69
CA ILE A 330 -6.88 0.43 15.11
C ILE A 330 -5.41 0.65 15.50
N PRO A 331 -4.85 -0.18 16.40
CA PRO A 331 -3.42 -0.16 16.69
C PRO A 331 -2.57 -0.38 15.43
N PHE A 332 -1.45 0.32 15.33
CA PHE A 332 -0.50 0.09 14.26
C PHE A 332 0.37 -1.12 14.58
N PHE A 333 0.32 -2.12 13.73
CA PHE A 333 1.18 -3.29 13.85
C PHE A 333 2.34 -3.16 12.86
N ARG A 334 3.58 -3.05 13.39
CA ARG A 334 4.78 -3.09 12.56
C ARG A 334 4.85 -4.44 11.85
N THR A 335 5.32 -4.45 10.61
CA THR A 335 5.63 -5.67 9.87
C THR A 335 7.10 -5.98 10.09
N PRO A 336 7.46 -7.00 10.89
CA PRO A 336 8.85 -7.43 11.02
C PRO A 336 9.41 -7.83 9.65
N LYS A 337 10.68 -7.51 9.42
CA LYS A 337 11.44 -7.96 8.25
C LYS A 337 12.72 -8.62 8.77
N MET A 338 13.22 -9.63 8.10
CA MET A 338 14.34 -10.49 8.54
C MET A 338 13.97 -11.43 9.71
N ALA A 339 12.72 -11.93 9.74
CA ALA A 339 12.31 -12.96 10.68
C ALA A 339 12.90 -14.33 10.28
N THR A 340 13.21 -15.15 11.29
CA THR A 340 13.65 -16.53 11.10
C THR A 340 12.56 -17.37 10.41
N ASN A 341 12.97 -18.31 9.56
CA ASN A 341 12.07 -19.24 8.88
C ASN A 341 11.14 -19.94 9.90
N GLN A 342 9.85 -19.68 9.78
CA GLN A 342 8.84 -20.36 10.59
C GLN A 342 8.52 -21.72 9.96
N GLY A 343 8.40 -22.76 10.80
CA GLY A 343 8.02 -24.09 10.33
C GLY A 343 6.61 -24.13 9.74
N LEU A 344 6.34 -25.11 8.85
CA LEU A 344 5.05 -25.27 8.16
C LEU A 344 3.84 -25.29 9.11
N LEU A 345 3.97 -25.93 10.27
CA LEU A 345 2.90 -26.00 11.28
C LEU A 345 2.53 -24.61 11.83
N VAL A 346 3.52 -23.77 12.09
CA VAL A 346 3.29 -22.39 12.54
C VAL A 346 2.58 -21.60 11.45
N ALA A 347 3.02 -21.71 10.19
CA ALA A 347 2.39 -21.05 9.07
C ALA A 347 0.91 -21.48 8.87
N LEU A 348 0.59 -22.78 9.04
CA LEU A 348 -0.78 -23.30 8.99
C LEU A 348 -1.64 -22.80 10.16
N MET A 349 -1.08 -22.74 11.38
CA MET A 349 -1.78 -22.17 12.55
C MET A 349 -2.06 -20.68 12.37
N GLU A 350 -1.16 -19.94 11.76
CA GLU A 350 -1.32 -18.53 11.45
C GLU A 350 -2.32 -18.27 10.30
N ALA A 351 -2.46 -19.22 9.37
CA ALA A 351 -3.45 -19.22 8.29
C ALA A 351 -4.77 -19.94 8.66
N ARG A 352 -4.98 -20.26 9.93
CA ARG A 352 -6.13 -21.08 10.38
C ARG A 352 -7.49 -20.55 9.93
N GLU A 353 -7.65 -19.24 9.85
CA GLU A 353 -8.91 -18.62 9.41
C GLU A 353 -9.16 -18.89 7.92
N GLU A 354 -8.12 -18.75 7.10
CA GLU A 354 -8.19 -19.04 5.68
C GLU A 354 -8.43 -20.53 5.42
N VAL A 355 -7.76 -21.39 6.19
CA VAL A 355 -7.92 -22.86 6.12
C VAL A 355 -9.33 -23.28 6.55
N PHE A 356 -9.91 -22.61 7.54
CA PHE A 356 -11.27 -22.93 8.02
C PHE A 356 -12.36 -22.54 6.99
N VAL A 357 -12.12 -21.53 6.18
CA VAL A 357 -13.07 -21.04 5.16
C VAL A 357 -12.94 -21.82 3.85
N MET A 358 -11.84 -22.56 3.65
CA MET A 358 -11.66 -23.48 2.52
C MET A 358 -12.37 -24.82 2.75
#